data_2e69ed540a39b14e893a45e554f0bc0f
#
_entry.id   2e69ed540a39b14e893a45e554f0bc0f
#
_cell.length_a   1.000
_cell.length_b   1.000
_cell.length_c   1.000
_cell.angle_alpha   90.00
_cell.angle_beta   90.00
_cell.angle_gamma   90.00
#
_symmetry.space_group_name_H-M   'P 1'
#
loop_
_entity.id
_entity.type
_entity.pdbx_description
1 polymer ?
#
loop_
_entity_poly.entity_id
_entity_poly.type
_entity_poly.pdbx_seq_one_letter_code
_entity_poly.pdbx_strand_id
1 'polypeptide(L)'
;MKFCGTILILAAAVLGCRDRPDARDRPVGTDAAPRPDAGPLALLSPGVGDTLVEGRSYVIRWSAPVGMRISLGVATGGKDRGMLLVNAPSQPDSLVWTVPVGFVTGFGVTSFDQVRLRLEQADSAGRYVEAGPFTVVGGQ
;
A
#
# COMPACT_ATOMS: atom_id res chain seq x y z
N MET A 1 -5.54 35.03 -54.88
CA MET A 1 -6.83 35.74 -54.59
C MET A 1 -6.82 36.19 -53.16
N LYS A 2 -6.89 37.49 -52.99
CA LYS A 2 -6.91 38.21 -51.69
C LYS A 2 -8.32 38.13 -51.09
N PHE A 3 -8.47 37.90 -49.80
CA PHE A 3 -9.55 38.53 -49.03
C PHE A 3 -9.03 38.87 -47.64
N CYS A 4 -8.96 40.16 -47.47
CA CYS A 4 -8.71 40.90 -46.28
C CYS A 4 -10.09 41.03 -45.55
N GLY A 5 -10.12 40.78 -44.27
CA GLY A 5 -11.30 40.96 -43.44
C GLY A 5 -10.91 41.43 -42.04
N THR A 6 -10.70 42.72 -41.94
CA THR A 6 -10.50 43.44 -40.67
C THR A 6 -11.86 43.61 -40.02
N ILE A 7 -12.01 43.09 -38.77
CA ILE A 7 -13.11 43.47 -37.88
C ILE A 7 -12.53 44.06 -36.61
N LEU A 8 -12.72 45.36 -36.52
CA LEU A 8 -12.51 46.23 -35.37
C LEU A 8 -13.74 46.14 -34.47
N ILE A 9 -13.61 45.73 -33.23
CA ILE A 9 -14.68 45.88 -32.24
C ILE A 9 -14.17 46.58 -31.01
N LEU A 10 -14.83 47.67 -30.73
CA LEU A 10 -14.61 48.67 -29.69
C LEU A 10 -14.61 48.13 -28.26
N ALA A 11 -13.84 48.83 -27.48
CA ALA A 11 -13.79 48.80 -26.02
C ALA A 11 -15.13 49.21 -25.37
N ALA A 12 -15.47 48.53 -24.30
CA ALA A 12 -16.33 49.08 -23.26
C ALA A 12 -15.73 48.71 -21.91
N ALA A 13 -15.07 49.72 -21.30
CA ALA A 13 -14.64 49.65 -19.92
C ALA A 13 -15.87 49.86 -19.02
N VAL A 14 -16.22 48.87 -18.24
CA VAL A 14 -17.17 49.02 -17.13
C VAL A 14 -16.36 48.91 -15.86
N LEU A 15 -16.07 50.05 -15.23
CA LEU A 15 -15.65 50.12 -13.84
C LEU A 15 -16.81 49.69 -12.96
N GLY A 16 -16.76 48.45 -12.48
CA GLY A 16 -17.63 47.93 -11.43
C GLY A 16 -16.74 47.75 -10.16
N CYS A 17 -16.76 48.74 -9.27
CA CYS A 17 -16.36 48.52 -7.89
C CYS A 17 -17.25 47.44 -7.30
N ARG A 18 -16.70 46.24 -7.17
CA ARG A 18 -17.31 45.19 -6.33
C ARG A 18 -16.58 45.23 -4.99
N ASP A 19 -17.34 45.69 -4.00
CA ASP A 19 -17.01 45.47 -2.59
C ASP A 19 -16.57 44.02 -2.39
N ARG A 20 -15.35 43.85 -1.93
CA ARG A 20 -14.90 42.55 -1.41
C ARG A 20 -15.69 42.29 -0.12
N PRO A 21 -16.50 41.23 -0.05
CA PRO A 21 -17.02 40.78 1.23
C PRO A 21 -15.82 40.40 2.11
N ASP A 22 -15.83 40.96 3.31
CA ASP A 22 -14.85 40.77 4.38
C ASP A 22 -14.58 39.25 4.54
N ALA A 23 -13.31 38.88 4.44
CA ALA A 23 -12.83 37.50 4.58
C ALA A 23 -12.83 37.04 6.07
N ARG A 24 -13.71 37.59 6.90
CA ARG A 24 -13.79 37.29 8.34
C ARG A 24 -14.88 36.34 8.78
N ASP A 25 -15.78 35.96 7.88
CA ASP A 25 -16.81 34.94 8.15
C ASP A 25 -16.57 33.61 7.40
N ARG A 26 -15.34 33.14 7.35
CA ARG A 26 -15.15 31.70 7.16
C ARG A 26 -15.50 31.06 8.49
N PRO A 27 -16.50 30.18 8.53
CA PRO A 27 -16.68 29.30 9.67
C PRO A 27 -15.33 28.57 9.86
N VAL A 28 -14.70 28.82 11.00
CA VAL A 28 -13.53 28.07 11.46
C VAL A 28 -13.89 26.60 11.31
N GLY A 29 -13.12 25.92 10.49
CA GLY A 29 -13.41 24.59 9.99
C GLY A 29 -13.88 23.70 11.11
N THR A 30 -14.97 23.06 10.82
CA THR A 30 -15.40 21.84 11.51
C THR A 30 -14.13 21.02 11.75
N ASP A 31 -13.75 20.85 13.03
CA ASP A 31 -12.73 19.90 13.43
C ASP A 31 -13.04 18.58 12.73
N ALA A 32 -12.29 18.32 11.67
CA ALA A 32 -12.28 17.00 11.09
C ALA A 32 -11.89 16.08 12.25
N ALA A 33 -12.82 15.25 12.67
CA ALA A 33 -12.57 14.27 13.73
C ALA A 33 -11.17 13.69 13.49
N PRO A 34 -10.31 13.57 14.51
CA PRO A 34 -8.98 13.01 14.36
C PRO A 34 -9.14 11.72 13.58
N ARG A 35 -8.59 11.67 12.37
CA ARG A 35 -8.51 10.40 11.64
C ARG A 35 -7.76 9.48 12.56
N PRO A 36 -8.30 8.27 12.85
CA PRO A 36 -7.59 7.32 13.69
C PRO A 36 -6.17 7.25 13.14
N ASP A 37 -5.20 7.57 14.00
CA ASP A 37 -3.80 7.68 13.64
C ASP A 37 -3.44 6.46 12.81
N ALA A 38 -3.12 6.71 11.57
CA ALA A 38 -2.70 5.69 10.65
C ALA A 38 -1.40 5.11 11.23
N GLY A 39 -1.51 3.96 11.87
CA GLY A 39 -0.38 3.29 12.49
C GLY A 39 0.78 3.13 11.51
N PRO A 40 2.01 2.97 11.99
CA PRO A 40 3.15 2.75 11.12
C PRO A 40 2.92 1.50 10.27
N LEU A 41 3.49 1.50 9.08
CA LEU A 41 3.58 0.28 8.27
C LEU A 41 4.35 -0.77 9.06
N ALA A 42 3.73 -1.90 9.38
CA ALA A 42 4.35 -3.00 10.11
C ALA A 42 3.73 -4.34 9.76
N LEU A 43 4.54 -5.40 9.78
CA LEU A 43 4.06 -6.79 9.73
C LEU A 43 3.97 -7.32 11.17
N LEU A 44 2.82 -7.89 11.51
CA LEU A 44 2.50 -8.35 12.87
C LEU A 44 2.54 -9.87 13.01
N SER A 45 2.32 -10.61 11.90
CA SER A 45 2.30 -12.08 11.85
C SER A 45 2.62 -12.55 10.44
N PRO A 46 3.38 -13.64 10.25
CA PRO A 46 4.08 -14.43 11.25
C PRO A 46 5.23 -13.67 11.91
N GLY A 47 5.61 -14.10 13.11
CA GLY A 47 6.72 -13.55 13.88
C GLY A 47 8.08 -14.21 13.56
N VAL A 48 9.14 -13.64 14.16
CA VAL A 48 10.48 -14.24 14.11
C VAL A 48 10.47 -15.59 14.82
N GLY A 49 11.00 -16.63 14.14
CA GLY A 49 11.10 -17.97 14.69
C GLY A 49 9.84 -18.83 14.57
N ASP A 50 8.75 -18.30 14.04
CA ASP A 50 7.57 -19.11 13.75
C ASP A 50 7.90 -20.24 12.77
N THR A 51 7.14 -21.35 12.85
CA THR A 51 7.24 -22.47 11.91
C THR A 51 5.92 -22.67 11.20
N LEU A 52 5.95 -22.58 9.88
CA LEU A 52 4.82 -22.82 9.00
C LEU A 52 5.01 -24.17 8.27
N VAL A 53 3.91 -24.78 7.86
CA VAL A 53 3.92 -26.10 7.19
C VAL A 53 3.28 -25.96 5.82
N GLU A 54 3.89 -26.55 4.78
CA GLU A 54 3.29 -26.66 3.44
C GLU A 54 1.87 -27.23 3.49
N GLY A 55 1.00 -26.72 2.66
CA GLY A 55 -0.39 -27.14 2.55
C GLY A 55 -1.30 -26.59 3.67
N ARG A 56 -0.76 -25.89 4.67
CA ARG A 56 -1.56 -25.30 5.74
C ARG A 56 -1.77 -23.80 5.53
N SER A 57 -2.87 -23.29 6.07
CA SER A 57 -3.25 -21.89 5.98
C SER A 57 -2.88 -21.14 7.25
N TYR A 58 -2.37 -19.94 7.09
CA TYR A 58 -1.96 -19.04 8.15
C TYR A 58 -2.51 -17.64 7.91
N VAL A 59 -2.79 -16.90 8.97
CA VAL A 59 -3.21 -15.52 8.87
C VAL A 59 -1.98 -14.63 8.93
N ILE A 60 -1.69 -13.94 7.83
CA ILE A 60 -0.72 -12.85 7.81
C ILE A 60 -1.44 -11.59 8.27
N ARG A 61 -0.84 -10.83 9.19
CA ARG A 61 -1.40 -9.58 9.70
C ARG A 61 -0.40 -8.44 9.57
N TRP A 62 -0.92 -7.27 9.31
CA TRP A 62 -0.12 -6.04 9.24
C TRP A 62 -0.86 -4.87 9.87
N SER A 63 -0.15 -3.77 10.10
CA SER A 63 -0.73 -2.44 10.26
C SER A 63 -0.26 -1.57 9.12
N ALA A 64 -1.14 -0.73 8.62
CA ALA A 64 -0.83 0.24 7.57
C ALA A 64 -1.82 1.42 7.63
N PRO A 65 -1.41 2.62 7.20
CA PRO A 65 -2.29 3.76 7.06
C PRO A 65 -3.53 3.43 6.22
N VAL A 66 -4.69 3.93 6.67
CA VAL A 66 -5.94 3.79 5.93
C VAL A 66 -5.82 4.49 4.58
N GLY A 67 -6.28 3.82 3.52
CA GLY A 67 -6.20 4.33 2.15
C GLY A 67 -4.85 4.13 1.47
N MET A 68 -3.86 3.57 2.17
CA MET A 68 -2.59 3.16 1.56
C MET A 68 -2.82 1.95 0.64
N ARG A 69 -2.04 1.89 -0.43
CA ARG A 69 -1.95 0.69 -1.27
C ARG A 69 -0.66 -0.04 -0.94
N ILE A 70 -0.74 -1.35 -0.85
CA ILE A 70 0.34 -2.22 -0.42
C ILE A 70 0.58 -3.35 -1.41
N SER A 71 1.80 -3.84 -1.40
CA SER A 71 2.19 -5.11 -2.02
C SER A 71 2.87 -6.00 -0.97
N LEU A 72 2.59 -7.28 -0.98
CA LEU A 72 3.13 -8.26 -0.04
C LEU A 72 3.82 -9.37 -0.81
N GLY A 73 5.09 -9.54 -0.58
CA GLY A 73 5.92 -10.58 -1.18
C GLY A 73 6.48 -11.56 -0.15
N VAL A 74 6.91 -12.71 -0.63
CA VAL A 74 7.63 -13.71 0.15
C VAL A 74 9.01 -13.97 -0.46
N ALA A 75 10.03 -14.03 0.39
CA ALA A 75 11.40 -14.27 -0.02
C ALA A 75 12.06 -15.36 0.85
N THR A 76 13.03 -16.08 0.29
CA THR A 76 13.86 -17.05 1.01
C THR A 76 15.32 -16.86 0.63
N GLY A 77 16.21 -16.78 1.62
CA GLY A 77 17.65 -16.62 1.37
C GLY A 77 17.98 -15.41 0.49
N GLY A 78 17.22 -14.32 0.60
CA GLY A 78 17.39 -13.11 -0.20
C GLY A 78 16.86 -13.21 -1.64
N LYS A 79 16.17 -14.28 -2.01
CA LYS A 79 15.53 -14.45 -3.32
C LYS A 79 14.03 -14.36 -3.21
N ASP A 80 13.40 -13.55 -4.06
CA ASP A 80 11.96 -13.46 -4.15
C ASP A 80 11.36 -14.80 -4.59
N ARG A 81 10.27 -15.21 -3.94
CA ARG A 81 9.53 -16.45 -4.22
C ARG A 81 8.14 -16.20 -4.78
N GLY A 82 7.68 -14.97 -4.70
CA GLY A 82 6.41 -14.57 -5.29
C GLY A 82 5.73 -13.45 -4.51
N MET A 83 4.69 -12.93 -5.14
CA MET A 83 3.82 -11.90 -4.56
C MET A 83 2.53 -12.53 -4.07
N LEU A 84 2.11 -12.19 -2.87
CA LEU A 84 0.85 -12.61 -2.26
C LEU A 84 -0.25 -11.57 -2.50
N LEU A 85 0.13 -10.29 -2.49
CA LEU A 85 -0.72 -9.16 -2.83
C LEU A 85 0.06 -8.22 -3.75
N VAL A 86 -0.62 -7.62 -4.72
CA VAL A 86 -0.04 -6.61 -5.61
C VAL A 86 -0.97 -5.42 -5.66
N ASN A 87 -0.44 -4.26 -5.24
CA ASN A 87 -1.15 -2.99 -5.30
C ASN A 87 -2.58 -3.06 -4.73
N ALA A 88 -2.75 -3.77 -3.61
CA ALA A 88 -4.03 -3.97 -2.93
C ALA A 88 -4.30 -2.84 -1.92
N PRO A 89 -5.58 -2.57 -1.56
CA PRO A 89 -5.88 -1.71 -0.43
C PRO A 89 -5.26 -2.26 0.86
N SER A 90 -4.82 -1.38 1.76
CA SER A 90 -4.27 -1.80 3.06
C SER A 90 -5.30 -2.42 4.00
N GLN A 91 -6.57 -2.24 3.70
CA GLN A 91 -7.68 -2.84 4.44
C GLN A 91 -8.41 -3.89 3.58
N PRO A 92 -8.76 -5.06 4.12
CA PRO A 92 -8.53 -5.49 5.50
C PRO A 92 -7.02 -5.63 5.84
N ASP A 93 -6.69 -5.58 7.13
CA ASP A 93 -5.32 -5.62 7.65
C ASP A 93 -4.76 -7.04 7.83
N SER A 94 -5.31 -7.99 7.09
CA SER A 94 -4.94 -9.39 7.13
C SER A 94 -5.23 -10.13 5.82
N LEU A 95 -4.49 -11.21 5.62
CA LEU A 95 -4.63 -12.14 4.51
C LEU A 95 -4.49 -13.57 5.01
N VAL A 96 -5.38 -14.47 4.56
CA VAL A 96 -5.17 -15.91 4.74
C VAL A 96 -4.25 -16.39 3.61
N TRP A 97 -3.07 -16.85 3.99
CA TRP A 97 -2.09 -17.43 3.07
C TRP A 97 -2.00 -18.94 3.29
N THR A 98 -2.35 -19.70 2.28
CA THR A 98 -2.05 -21.13 2.27
C THR A 98 -0.66 -21.32 1.66
N VAL A 99 0.27 -21.87 2.46
CA VAL A 99 1.62 -22.15 1.95
C VAL A 99 1.51 -23.20 0.84
N PRO A 100 1.93 -22.89 -0.39
CA PRO A 100 1.74 -23.80 -1.51
C PRO A 100 2.47 -25.14 -1.27
N VAL A 101 1.84 -26.25 -1.63
CA VAL A 101 2.52 -27.54 -1.71
C VAL A 101 3.63 -27.44 -2.76
N GLY A 102 4.83 -27.88 -2.44
CA GLY A 102 6.02 -27.69 -3.29
C GLY A 102 6.80 -26.41 -3.00
N PHE A 103 6.35 -25.56 -2.06
CA PHE A 103 7.09 -24.37 -1.66
C PHE A 103 8.48 -24.71 -1.11
N VAL A 104 8.62 -25.82 -0.40
CA VAL A 104 9.86 -26.37 0.14
C VAL A 104 10.22 -27.69 -0.58
N THR A 105 9.27 -28.64 -0.59
CA THR A 105 9.49 -29.97 -1.11
C THR A 105 9.75 -29.99 -2.62
N GLY A 106 9.21 -29.04 -3.38
CA GLY A 106 9.50 -28.84 -4.80
C GLY A 106 10.95 -28.48 -5.12
N PHE A 107 11.72 -28.05 -4.11
CA PHE A 107 13.17 -27.78 -4.23
C PHE A 107 14.03 -28.92 -3.72
N GLY A 108 13.43 -30.05 -3.31
CA GLY A 108 14.14 -31.21 -2.80
C GLY A 108 14.75 -31.02 -1.42
N VAL A 109 14.27 -30.03 -0.66
CA VAL A 109 14.70 -29.77 0.72
C VAL A 109 13.56 -30.03 1.69
N THR A 110 13.85 -30.11 2.99
CA THR A 110 12.85 -30.38 4.03
C THR A 110 12.37 -29.11 4.72
N SER A 111 13.16 -28.04 4.67
CA SER A 111 12.80 -26.75 5.24
C SER A 111 13.48 -25.58 4.52
N PHE A 112 12.91 -24.39 4.69
CA PHE A 112 13.55 -23.10 4.46
C PHE A 112 13.53 -22.31 5.76
N ASP A 113 14.69 -22.03 6.34
CA ASP A 113 14.83 -21.40 7.66
C ASP A 113 14.96 -19.86 7.59
N GLN A 114 15.06 -19.29 6.41
CA GLN A 114 15.26 -17.86 6.17
C GLN A 114 14.15 -17.28 5.34
N VAL A 115 12.90 -17.66 5.64
CA VAL A 115 11.74 -17.11 4.96
C VAL A 115 11.40 -15.75 5.57
N ARG A 116 11.13 -14.78 4.72
CA ARG A 116 10.73 -13.42 5.08
C ARG A 116 9.50 -13.01 4.31
N LEU A 117 8.64 -12.25 4.95
CA LEU A 117 7.60 -11.47 4.27
C LEU A 117 8.10 -10.03 4.14
N ARG A 118 7.78 -9.43 3.00
CA ARG A 118 8.10 -8.04 2.70
C ARG A 118 6.82 -7.31 2.31
N LEU A 119 6.44 -6.35 3.11
CA LEU A 119 5.30 -5.47 2.90
C LEU A 119 5.80 -4.13 2.40
N GLU A 120 5.40 -3.76 1.19
CA GLU A 120 5.81 -2.53 0.52
C GLU A 120 4.62 -1.58 0.37
N GLN A 121 4.89 -0.29 0.47
CA GLN A 121 3.96 0.73 0.02
C GLN A 121 4.00 0.80 -1.52
N ALA A 122 2.87 0.54 -2.19
CA ALA A 122 2.84 0.45 -3.65
C ALA A 122 3.18 1.78 -4.37
N ASP A 123 2.87 2.92 -3.74
CA ASP A 123 3.04 4.25 -4.34
C ASP A 123 4.40 4.90 -4.00
N SER A 124 5.25 4.23 -3.23
CA SER A 124 6.53 4.77 -2.76
C SER A 124 7.64 3.74 -2.89
N ALA A 125 8.38 3.81 -3.97
CA ALA A 125 9.50 2.92 -4.20
C ALA A 125 10.51 2.96 -3.03
N GLY A 126 10.85 1.78 -2.51
CA GLY A 126 11.83 1.62 -1.45
C GLY A 126 11.31 1.78 -0.02
N ARG A 127 10.00 2.05 0.18
CA ARG A 127 9.41 2.07 1.51
C ARG A 127 8.78 0.72 1.82
N TYR A 128 9.46 -0.08 2.61
CA TYR A 128 9.01 -1.42 2.98
C TYR A 128 9.36 -1.76 4.42
N VAL A 129 8.69 -2.79 4.94
CA VAL A 129 9.03 -3.47 6.19
C VAL A 129 9.10 -4.97 5.95
N GLU A 130 9.95 -5.65 6.70
CA GLU A 130 10.09 -7.10 6.64
C GLU A 130 9.74 -7.75 7.98
N ALA A 131 9.12 -8.94 7.91
CA ALA A 131 8.94 -9.84 9.04
C ALA A 131 9.71 -11.14 8.80
N GLY A 132 10.20 -11.72 9.88
CA GLY A 132 11.02 -12.93 9.88
C GLY A 132 12.43 -12.65 10.35
N PRO A 133 13.35 -13.62 10.23
CA PRO A 133 13.12 -14.89 9.55
C PRO A 133 12.18 -15.83 10.32
N PHE A 134 11.42 -16.61 9.58
CA PHE A 134 10.66 -17.74 10.07
C PHE A 134 10.97 -18.98 9.23
N THR A 135 10.55 -20.15 9.69
CA THR A 135 10.81 -21.43 9.02
C THR A 135 9.57 -21.91 8.29
N VAL A 136 9.74 -22.43 7.09
CA VAL A 136 8.71 -23.22 6.41
C VAL A 136 9.24 -24.65 6.25
N VAL A 137 8.44 -25.61 6.71
CA VAL A 137 8.77 -27.05 6.58
C VAL A 137 7.86 -27.72 5.56
N GLY A 138 8.38 -28.77 4.92
CA GLY A 138 7.62 -29.61 4.02
C GLY A 138 6.43 -30.24 4.73
N GLY A 139 5.27 -30.28 4.07
CA GLY A 139 4.13 -31.08 4.51
C GLY A 139 4.41 -32.58 4.35
N GLN A 140 3.96 -33.39 5.31
CA GLN A 140 3.94 -34.85 5.19
C GLN A 140 2.69 -35.31 4.47
#